data_b9fa800adc210bbfca3732a6a43d0a94
#
_entry.id   b9fa800adc210bbfca3732a6a43d0a94
#
_cell.length_a   1.000
_cell.length_b   1.000
_cell.length_c   1.000
_cell.angle_alpha   90.00
_cell.angle_beta   90.00
_cell.angle_gamma   90.00
#
_symmetry.space_group_name_H-M   'P 1'
#
loop_
_entity.id
_entity.type
_entity.pdbx_description
1 polymer ?
#
loop_
_entity_poly.entity_id
_entity_poly.type
_entity_poly.pdbx_seq_one_letter_code
_entity_poly.pdbx_strand_id
1 'polypeptide(L)'
;ENMKLAELIKEYVERFNHILGYRRMTSWINHFNHTDYKPKRVHRIMKKLGIHSVIRRKQKKYTSSTPEAVAENRLGRDFYATAPNEKWTTDVTEFKIPGEKKKLYLSAILDLYDRYPVAYVISTRNNNELVFKTFDKAIAANPEAKPLFHSDRGFQYTSKVFQMKLKEHKIEQSMSRVGHCIDNGHTEGF
;
A
#
# COMPACT_ATOMS: atom_id res chain seq x y z
N GLU A 1 15.06 1.50 42.56
CA GLU A 1 13.94 1.48 41.59
C GLU A 1 14.40 1.41 40.13
N ASN A 2 15.35 2.25 39.66
CA ASN A 2 15.81 2.23 38.26
C ASN A 2 16.60 0.95 37.93
N MET A 3 17.37 0.38 38.87
CA MET A 3 18.07 -0.89 38.67
C MET A 3 17.08 -2.05 38.49
N LYS A 4 16.08 -2.14 39.37
CA LYS A 4 15.02 -3.15 39.29
C LYS A 4 14.26 -3.08 37.97
N LEU A 5 13.92 -1.87 37.52
CA LEU A 5 13.29 -1.68 36.21
C LEU A 5 14.21 -2.05 35.02
N ALA A 6 15.53 -1.81 35.16
CA ALA A 6 16.50 -2.18 34.11
C ALA A 6 16.63 -3.71 33.98
N GLU A 7 16.59 -4.44 35.09
CA GLU A 7 16.59 -5.91 35.12
C GLU A 7 15.33 -6.48 34.45
N LEU A 8 14.15 -5.96 34.81
CA LEU A 8 12.89 -6.34 34.17
C LEU A 8 12.92 -6.07 32.66
N ILE A 9 13.43 -4.90 32.24
CA ILE A 9 13.55 -4.59 30.79
C ILE A 9 14.45 -5.62 30.09
N LYS A 10 15.58 -6.00 30.64
CA LYS A 10 16.49 -7.00 30.06
C LYS A 10 15.81 -8.37 29.91
N GLU A 11 15.16 -8.84 30.98
CA GLU A 11 14.41 -10.09 30.99
C GLU A 11 13.34 -10.13 29.87
N TYR A 12 12.54 -9.06 29.76
CA TYR A 12 11.50 -8.99 28.74
C TYR A 12 12.05 -8.83 27.32
N VAL A 13 13.21 -8.19 27.16
CA VAL A 13 13.89 -8.10 25.86
C VAL A 13 14.29 -9.48 25.34
N GLU A 14 14.90 -10.31 26.20
CA GLU A 14 15.29 -11.68 25.88
C GLU A 14 14.06 -12.55 25.62
N ARG A 15 13.09 -12.51 26.51
CA ARG A 15 11.84 -13.28 26.40
C ARG A 15 11.08 -13.03 25.10
N PHE A 16 11.12 -11.80 24.59
CA PHE A 16 10.40 -11.40 23.36
C PHE A 16 11.33 -11.12 22.19
N ASN A 17 12.56 -11.64 22.18
CA ASN A 17 13.51 -11.53 21.07
C ASN A 17 13.63 -10.10 20.51
N HIS A 18 13.76 -9.09 21.36
CA HIS A 18 13.89 -7.68 20.99
C HIS A 18 12.70 -7.07 20.20
N ILE A 19 11.54 -7.72 20.20
CA ILE A 19 10.36 -7.27 19.41
C ILE A 19 9.67 -6.06 20.06
N LEU A 20 9.73 -5.91 21.40
CA LEU A 20 8.96 -4.91 22.11
C LEU A 20 9.58 -3.51 22.03
N GLY A 21 8.85 -2.55 21.46
CA GLY A 21 9.16 -1.13 21.64
C GLY A 21 8.76 -0.63 23.03
N TYR A 22 9.30 0.52 23.45
CA TYR A 22 9.12 1.03 24.82
C TYR A 22 7.67 1.11 25.31
N ARG A 23 6.70 1.44 24.45
CA ARG A 23 5.29 1.50 24.83
C ARG A 23 4.73 0.13 25.19
N ARG A 24 4.98 -0.88 24.35
CA ARG A 24 4.57 -2.26 24.60
C ARG A 24 5.33 -2.83 25.79
N MET A 25 6.64 -2.59 25.89
CA MET A 25 7.46 -2.96 27.05
C MET A 25 6.86 -2.43 28.35
N THR A 26 6.46 -1.15 28.39
CA THR A 26 5.81 -0.56 29.55
C THR A 26 4.51 -1.28 29.91
N SER A 27 3.66 -1.52 28.91
CA SER A 27 2.39 -2.21 29.13
C SER A 27 2.58 -3.62 29.68
N TRP A 28 3.52 -4.39 29.12
CA TRP A 28 3.83 -5.74 29.59
C TRP A 28 4.41 -5.76 31.00
N ILE A 29 5.41 -4.92 31.30
CA ILE A 29 6.02 -4.85 32.64
C ILE A 29 4.96 -4.48 33.68
N ASN A 30 4.15 -3.46 33.40
CA ASN A 30 3.11 -3.03 34.35
C ASN A 30 2.05 -4.11 34.55
N HIS A 31 1.61 -4.77 33.50
CA HIS A 31 0.59 -5.82 33.58
C HIS A 31 1.07 -7.02 34.40
N PHE A 32 2.24 -7.56 34.11
CA PHE A 32 2.71 -8.80 34.75
C PHE A 32 3.37 -8.59 36.11
N ASN A 33 3.87 -7.39 36.41
CA ASN A 33 4.51 -7.11 37.68
C ASN A 33 3.67 -6.20 38.61
N HIS A 34 2.41 -5.91 38.21
CA HIS A 34 1.50 -5.04 38.96
C HIS A 34 2.14 -3.69 39.34
N THR A 35 2.83 -3.07 38.37
CA THR A 35 3.52 -1.79 38.52
C THR A 35 2.89 -0.69 37.70
N ASP A 36 3.18 0.58 37.98
CA ASP A 36 2.71 1.74 37.19
C ASP A 36 3.89 2.60 36.69
N TYR A 37 4.82 1.97 35.99
CA TYR A 37 5.90 2.72 35.37
C TYR A 37 5.37 3.55 34.18
N LYS A 38 5.83 4.81 34.09
CA LYS A 38 5.47 5.70 32.99
C LYS A 38 6.30 5.38 31.72
N PRO A 39 5.71 5.42 30.53
CA PRO A 39 6.41 5.09 29.27
C PRO A 39 7.69 5.89 29.03
N LYS A 40 7.72 7.16 29.42
CA LYS A 40 8.92 8.01 29.33
C LYS A 40 10.08 7.48 30.18
N ARG A 41 9.80 6.92 31.35
CA ARG A 41 10.81 6.33 32.24
C ARG A 41 11.41 5.06 31.63
N VAL A 42 10.56 4.16 31.12
CA VAL A 42 10.97 2.93 30.44
C VAL A 42 11.82 3.26 29.20
N HIS A 43 11.37 4.19 28.36
CA HIS A 43 12.11 4.64 27.18
C HIS A 43 13.50 5.17 27.51
N ARG A 44 13.61 6.00 28.56
CA ARG A 44 14.90 6.55 29.00
C ARG A 44 15.88 5.44 29.48
N ILE A 45 15.38 4.42 30.17
CA ILE A 45 16.22 3.31 30.65
C ILE A 45 16.61 2.41 29.47
N MET A 46 15.68 2.06 28.58
CA MET A 46 15.99 1.32 27.34
C MET A 46 17.08 2.03 26.52
N LYS A 47 16.97 3.35 26.35
CA LYS A 47 17.99 4.16 25.65
C LYS A 47 19.36 4.08 26.34
N LYS A 48 19.42 4.16 27.69
CA LYS A 48 20.68 4.03 28.45
C LYS A 48 21.29 2.63 28.32
N LEU A 49 20.48 1.59 28.20
CA LEU A 49 20.91 0.21 28.02
C LEU A 49 21.24 -0.13 26.53
N GLY A 50 21.09 0.81 25.60
CA GLY A 50 21.27 0.55 24.17
C GLY A 50 20.24 -0.38 23.54
N ILE A 51 19.10 -0.59 24.22
CA ILE A 51 18.05 -1.52 23.80
C ILE A 51 17.08 -0.85 22.83
N HIS A 52 16.97 -1.41 21.63
CA HIS A 52 16.06 -0.96 20.57
C HIS A 52 15.21 -2.12 20.05
N SER A 53 13.97 -1.82 19.66
CA SER A 53 13.11 -2.82 19.02
C SER A 53 13.59 -3.14 17.59
N VAL A 54 13.62 -4.43 17.24
CA VAL A 54 14.11 -4.94 15.95
C VAL A 54 13.07 -4.83 14.82
N ILE A 55 11.81 -4.49 15.12
CA ILE A 55 10.67 -4.66 14.21
C ILE A 55 10.64 -3.71 13.02
N ARG A 56 11.43 -2.63 12.97
CA ARG A 56 11.38 -1.75 11.80
C ARG A 56 12.74 -1.67 11.10
N ARG A 57 12.88 -2.43 10.01
CA ARG A 57 13.78 -2.01 8.93
C ARG A 57 13.35 -0.60 8.50
N LYS A 58 14.31 0.35 8.43
CA LYS A 58 14.06 1.63 7.78
C LYS A 58 13.46 1.33 6.40
N GLN A 59 12.26 1.85 6.14
CA GLN A 59 11.74 1.82 4.79
C GLN A 59 12.77 2.52 3.91
N LYS A 60 13.22 1.85 2.85
CA LYS A 60 14.01 2.52 1.81
C LYS A 60 13.16 3.70 1.35
N LYS A 61 13.72 4.91 1.41
CA LYS A 61 13.10 6.06 0.76
C LYS A 61 13.08 5.73 -0.72
N TYR A 62 11.90 5.44 -1.25
CA TYR A 62 11.73 5.40 -2.69
C TYR A 62 12.01 6.81 -3.19
N THR A 63 13.01 6.98 -4.05
CA THR A 63 13.14 8.17 -4.87
C THR A 63 11.89 8.22 -5.73
N SER A 64 10.98 9.14 -5.42
CA SER A 64 9.83 9.39 -6.27
C SER A 64 10.36 9.90 -7.60
N SER A 65 10.25 9.08 -8.65
CA SER A 65 10.38 9.60 -10.01
C SER A 65 9.31 10.67 -10.19
N THR A 66 9.70 11.82 -10.75
CA THR A 66 8.72 12.85 -11.11
C THR A 66 7.77 12.25 -12.14
N PRO A 67 6.44 12.19 -11.88
CA PRO A 67 5.50 11.63 -12.84
C PRO A 67 5.58 12.41 -14.15
N GLU A 68 5.64 11.70 -15.29
CA GLU A 68 5.69 12.35 -16.62
C GLU A 68 4.42 13.14 -16.89
N ALA A 69 3.28 12.64 -16.40
CA ALA A 69 2.00 13.30 -16.54
C ALA A 69 1.10 12.96 -15.35
N VAL A 70 0.36 13.94 -14.86
CA VAL A 70 -0.53 13.82 -13.71
C VAL A 70 -1.92 14.28 -14.11
N ALA A 71 -2.92 13.41 -13.92
CA ALA A 71 -4.32 13.77 -14.02
C ALA A 71 -4.87 14.26 -12.67
N GLU A 72 -5.91 15.08 -12.71
CA GLU A 72 -6.63 15.56 -11.54
C GLU A 72 -7.40 14.40 -10.87
N ASN A 73 -7.60 14.48 -9.56
CA ASN A 73 -8.46 13.53 -8.85
C ASN A 73 -9.94 13.88 -9.05
N ARG A 74 -10.52 13.36 -10.12
CA ARG A 74 -11.94 13.56 -10.46
C ARG A 74 -12.86 12.59 -9.75
N LEU A 75 -12.37 11.39 -9.38
CA LEU A 75 -13.16 10.42 -8.61
C LEU A 75 -13.58 10.99 -7.25
N GLY A 76 -12.71 11.81 -6.61
CA GLY A 76 -13.05 12.52 -5.38
C GLY A 76 -13.48 11.63 -4.21
N ARG A 77 -13.12 10.32 -4.23
CA ARG A 77 -13.61 9.27 -3.31
C ARG A 77 -15.07 8.90 -3.50
N ASP A 78 -15.69 9.31 -4.57
CA ASP A 78 -17.02 8.84 -4.94
C ASP A 78 -16.91 7.49 -5.66
N PHE A 79 -16.82 6.44 -4.85
CA PHE A 79 -16.71 5.04 -5.31
C PHE A 79 -18.06 4.41 -5.65
N TYR A 80 -19.12 5.17 -5.67
CA TYR A 80 -20.44 4.70 -6.07
C TYR A 80 -20.63 4.90 -7.57
N ALA A 81 -21.03 3.84 -8.27
CA ALA A 81 -21.41 3.88 -9.68
C ALA A 81 -22.88 3.44 -9.82
N THR A 82 -23.60 4.05 -10.73
CA THR A 82 -25.03 3.78 -10.95
C THR A 82 -25.25 2.74 -12.04
N ALA A 83 -24.25 2.55 -12.90
CA ALA A 83 -24.32 1.62 -14.04
C ALA A 83 -22.96 0.93 -14.27
N PRO A 84 -22.95 -0.25 -14.90
CA PRO A 84 -21.73 -0.90 -15.34
C PRO A 84 -20.90 0.01 -16.27
N ASN A 85 -19.58 -0.08 -16.15
CA ASN A 85 -18.63 0.67 -16.99
C ASN A 85 -18.70 2.20 -16.84
N GLU A 86 -19.24 2.70 -15.72
CA GLU A 86 -19.23 4.13 -15.40
C GLU A 86 -17.89 4.56 -14.79
N LYS A 87 -17.37 3.77 -13.85
CA LYS A 87 -16.12 4.06 -13.14
C LYS A 87 -15.30 2.79 -12.99
N TRP A 88 -14.06 2.83 -13.47
CA TRP A 88 -13.09 1.74 -13.29
C TRP A 88 -11.96 2.18 -12.38
N THR A 89 -11.56 1.30 -11.48
CA THR A 89 -10.35 1.49 -10.66
C THR A 89 -9.32 0.42 -10.98
N THR A 90 -8.05 0.77 -10.83
CA THR A 90 -6.95 -0.15 -11.12
C THR A 90 -5.80 0.00 -10.12
N ASP A 91 -5.10 -1.11 -9.89
CA ASP A 91 -3.89 -1.17 -9.09
C ASP A 91 -3.00 -2.33 -9.52
N VAL A 92 -1.74 -2.30 -9.07
CA VAL A 92 -0.78 -3.40 -9.25
C VAL A 92 -0.36 -3.94 -7.90
N THR A 93 -0.82 -5.14 -7.57
CA THR A 93 -0.48 -5.84 -6.32
C THR A 93 0.73 -6.76 -6.51
N GLU A 94 1.66 -6.71 -5.56
CA GLU A 94 2.84 -7.57 -5.51
C GLU A 94 2.61 -8.77 -4.58
N PHE A 95 2.82 -9.98 -5.09
CA PHE A 95 2.82 -11.22 -4.31
C PHE A 95 4.23 -11.80 -4.19
N LYS A 96 4.61 -12.16 -2.98
CA LYS A 96 5.84 -12.89 -2.70
C LYS A 96 5.54 -14.38 -2.69
N ILE A 97 6.33 -15.16 -3.43
CA ILE A 97 6.23 -16.62 -3.42
C ILE A 97 7.09 -17.13 -2.25
N PRO A 98 6.51 -17.84 -1.26
CA PRO A 98 7.27 -18.42 -0.17
C PRO A 98 8.38 -19.34 -0.70
N GLY A 99 9.61 -19.15 -0.20
CA GLY A 99 10.78 -19.93 -0.62
C GLY A 99 11.46 -19.48 -1.92
N GLU A 100 10.90 -18.53 -2.66
CA GLU A 100 11.50 -18.03 -3.89
C GLU A 100 11.94 -16.56 -3.79
N LYS A 101 12.93 -16.18 -4.61
CA LYS A 101 13.33 -14.78 -4.79
C LYS A 101 12.43 -14.04 -5.79
N LYS A 102 11.70 -14.80 -6.62
CA LYS A 102 10.79 -14.26 -7.63
C LYS A 102 9.51 -13.75 -6.98
N LYS A 103 8.92 -12.73 -7.61
CA LYS A 103 7.64 -12.14 -7.22
C LYS A 103 6.67 -12.24 -8.37
N LEU A 104 5.40 -12.27 -8.04
CA LEU A 104 4.31 -12.11 -9.01
C LEU A 104 3.67 -10.75 -8.83
N TYR A 105 3.21 -10.19 -9.93
CA TYR A 105 2.49 -8.92 -9.97
C TYR A 105 1.16 -9.15 -10.65
N LEU A 106 0.09 -8.75 -9.98
CA LEU A 106 -1.27 -8.76 -10.50
C LEU A 106 -1.65 -7.32 -10.84
N SER A 107 -1.93 -7.04 -12.09
CA SER A 107 -2.63 -5.82 -12.49
C SER A 107 -4.09 -6.16 -12.70
N ALA A 108 -5.00 -5.48 -12.04
CA ALA A 108 -6.43 -5.67 -12.16
C ALA A 108 -7.15 -4.35 -12.42
N ILE A 109 -8.23 -4.40 -13.20
CA ILE A 109 -9.19 -3.31 -13.40
C ILE A 109 -10.52 -3.79 -12.86
N LEU A 110 -11.07 -3.03 -11.90
CA LEU A 110 -12.35 -3.32 -11.25
C LEU A 110 -13.41 -2.32 -11.71
N ASP A 111 -14.61 -2.80 -12.00
CA ASP A 111 -15.79 -1.93 -12.13
C ASP A 111 -16.30 -1.57 -10.74
N LEU A 112 -16.54 -0.29 -10.48
CA LEU A 112 -17.07 0.16 -9.18
C LEU A 112 -18.57 -0.11 -9.00
N TYR A 113 -19.27 -0.43 -10.06
CA TYR A 113 -20.70 -0.75 -10.01
C TYR A 113 -20.96 -2.05 -9.22
N ASP A 114 -20.34 -3.14 -9.64
CA ASP A 114 -20.51 -4.47 -9.05
C ASP A 114 -19.27 -4.99 -8.34
N ARG A 115 -18.16 -4.23 -8.39
CA ARG A 115 -16.84 -4.58 -7.86
C ARG A 115 -16.23 -5.83 -8.49
N TYR A 116 -16.66 -6.14 -9.71
CA TYR A 116 -16.15 -7.28 -10.46
C TYR A 116 -14.90 -6.90 -11.27
N PRO A 117 -13.91 -7.80 -11.40
CA PRO A 117 -12.73 -7.54 -12.22
C PRO A 117 -13.09 -7.57 -13.71
N VAL A 118 -13.08 -6.41 -14.37
CA VAL A 118 -13.28 -6.26 -15.81
C VAL A 118 -12.17 -6.99 -16.57
N ALA A 119 -10.93 -6.85 -16.09
CA ALA A 119 -9.78 -7.56 -16.65
C ALA A 119 -8.66 -7.66 -15.60
N TYR A 120 -7.83 -8.69 -15.75
CA TYR A 120 -6.59 -8.81 -15.00
C TYR A 120 -5.49 -9.51 -15.79
N VAL A 121 -4.24 -9.25 -15.41
CA VAL A 121 -3.05 -9.92 -15.94
C VAL A 121 -2.08 -10.20 -14.81
N ILE A 122 -1.48 -11.38 -14.80
CA ILE A 122 -0.41 -11.78 -13.88
C ILE A 122 0.91 -11.83 -14.63
N SER A 123 1.97 -11.30 -14.05
CA SER A 123 3.32 -11.31 -14.62
C SER A 123 4.38 -11.46 -13.53
N THR A 124 5.57 -11.89 -13.92
CA THR A 124 6.77 -11.86 -13.06
C THR A 124 7.50 -10.51 -13.10
N ARG A 125 7.04 -9.57 -13.92
CA ARG A 125 7.65 -8.24 -14.10
C ARG A 125 6.63 -7.14 -13.84
N ASN A 126 7.00 -6.16 -13.02
CA ASN A 126 6.23 -4.94 -12.80
C ASN A 126 6.73 -3.87 -13.80
N ASN A 127 6.13 -3.84 -14.97
CA ASN A 127 6.48 -2.92 -16.05
C ASN A 127 5.23 -2.33 -16.70
N ASN A 128 5.41 -1.38 -17.63
CA ASN A 128 4.31 -0.75 -18.35
C ASN A 128 3.47 -1.76 -19.15
N GLU A 129 4.12 -2.79 -19.71
CA GLU A 129 3.46 -3.82 -20.51
C GLU A 129 2.38 -4.58 -19.72
N LEU A 130 2.60 -4.83 -18.43
CA LEU A 130 1.63 -5.47 -17.55
C LEU A 130 0.31 -4.69 -17.50
N VAL A 131 0.40 -3.38 -17.25
CA VAL A 131 -0.78 -2.49 -17.16
C VAL A 131 -1.43 -2.30 -18.53
N PHE A 132 -0.62 -2.14 -19.58
CA PHE A 132 -1.14 -1.97 -20.94
C PHE A 132 -1.93 -3.19 -21.40
N LYS A 133 -1.41 -4.40 -21.20
CA LYS A 133 -2.13 -5.64 -21.51
C LYS A 133 -3.42 -5.78 -20.69
N THR A 134 -3.42 -5.34 -19.43
CA THR A 134 -4.64 -5.37 -18.61
C THR A 134 -5.69 -4.42 -19.18
N PHE A 135 -5.27 -3.21 -19.54
CA PHE A 135 -6.15 -2.22 -20.17
C PHE A 135 -6.69 -2.70 -21.52
N ASP A 136 -5.82 -3.21 -22.40
CA ASP A 136 -6.23 -3.72 -23.72
C ASP A 136 -7.25 -4.86 -23.59
N LYS A 137 -7.08 -5.76 -22.61
CA LYS A 137 -8.10 -6.79 -22.31
C LYS A 137 -9.42 -6.22 -21.83
N ALA A 138 -9.40 -5.19 -20.97
CA ALA A 138 -10.62 -4.55 -20.49
C ALA A 138 -11.41 -3.90 -21.63
N ILE A 139 -10.72 -3.21 -22.53
CA ILE A 139 -11.33 -2.59 -23.71
C ILE A 139 -11.85 -3.65 -24.69
N ALA A 140 -11.10 -4.73 -24.93
CA ALA A 140 -11.55 -5.81 -25.81
C ALA A 140 -12.83 -6.48 -25.29
N ALA A 141 -12.99 -6.61 -23.97
CA ALA A 141 -14.20 -7.13 -23.33
C ALA A 141 -15.36 -6.12 -23.34
N ASN A 142 -15.09 -4.82 -23.38
CA ASN A 142 -16.09 -3.73 -23.32
C ASN A 142 -15.75 -2.61 -24.32
N PRO A 143 -15.89 -2.83 -25.63
CA PRO A 143 -15.40 -1.89 -26.64
C PRO A 143 -16.04 -0.50 -26.60
N GLU A 144 -17.30 -0.43 -26.18
CA GLU A 144 -18.09 0.83 -26.12
C GLU A 144 -17.95 1.55 -24.75
N ALA A 145 -17.23 0.96 -23.78
CA ALA A 145 -17.10 1.52 -22.46
C ALA A 145 -16.26 2.80 -22.47
N LYS A 146 -16.73 3.82 -21.76
CA LYS A 146 -16.00 5.08 -21.55
C LYS A 146 -15.99 5.45 -20.06
N PRO A 147 -15.42 4.60 -19.21
CA PRO A 147 -15.41 4.83 -17.76
C PRO A 147 -14.56 6.04 -17.39
N LEU A 148 -14.82 6.61 -16.20
CA LEU A 148 -13.82 7.38 -15.49
C LEU A 148 -12.76 6.38 -14.97
N PHE A 149 -11.55 6.42 -15.53
CA PHE A 149 -10.48 5.47 -15.21
C PHE A 149 -9.61 6.01 -14.08
N HIS A 150 -9.74 5.46 -12.88
CA HIS A 150 -9.00 5.90 -11.69
C HIS A 150 -7.82 4.98 -11.35
N SER A 151 -6.66 5.57 -11.09
CA SER A 151 -5.43 4.87 -10.68
C SER A 151 -4.67 5.63 -9.60
N ASP A 152 -3.68 4.97 -9.01
CA ASP A 152 -2.61 5.66 -8.29
C ASP A 152 -1.70 6.45 -9.25
N ARG A 153 -0.61 7.01 -8.71
CA ARG A 153 0.42 7.70 -9.50
C ARG A 153 1.61 6.82 -9.83
N GLY A 154 1.38 5.53 -9.99
CA GLY A 154 2.40 4.60 -10.45
C GLY A 154 2.98 5.01 -11.81
N PHE A 155 4.27 4.69 -12.02
CA PHE A 155 4.97 5.09 -13.26
C PHE A 155 4.31 4.55 -14.53
N GLN A 156 3.59 3.43 -14.43
CA GLN A 156 2.85 2.85 -15.54
C GLN A 156 1.71 3.76 -16.00
N TYR A 157 0.93 4.29 -15.03
CA TYR A 157 -0.25 5.10 -15.28
C TYR A 157 0.08 6.56 -15.66
N THR A 158 1.27 7.04 -15.23
CA THR A 158 1.74 8.39 -15.53
C THR A 158 2.52 8.46 -16.84
N SER A 159 2.75 7.33 -17.51
CA SER A 159 3.48 7.28 -18.78
C SER A 159 2.68 7.93 -19.92
N LYS A 160 3.36 8.66 -20.80
CA LYS A 160 2.74 9.30 -21.99
C LYS A 160 2.04 8.28 -22.89
N VAL A 161 2.62 7.07 -23.02
CA VAL A 161 2.04 6.00 -23.85
C VAL A 161 0.71 5.56 -23.30
N PHE A 162 0.57 5.41 -21.97
CA PHE A 162 -0.70 5.02 -21.37
C PHE A 162 -1.76 6.10 -21.55
N GLN A 163 -1.38 7.38 -21.42
CA GLN A 163 -2.30 8.50 -21.66
C GLN A 163 -2.77 8.57 -23.12
N MET A 164 -1.89 8.26 -24.08
CA MET A 164 -2.28 8.16 -25.48
C MET A 164 -3.32 7.05 -25.67
N LYS A 165 -3.10 5.87 -25.08
CA LYS A 165 -4.10 4.77 -25.12
C LYS A 165 -5.46 5.18 -24.56
N LEU A 166 -5.50 5.86 -23.42
CA LEU A 166 -6.77 6.36 -22.85
C LEU A 166 -7.46 7.35 -23.78
N LYS A 167 -6.71 8.27 -24.40
CA LYS A 167 -7.24 9.26 -25.34
C LYS A 167 -7.79 8.62 -26.62
N GLU A 168 -7.13 7.60 -27.16
CA GLU A 168 -7.59 6.86 -28.35
C GLU A 168 -8.98 6.25 -28.10
N HIS A 169 -9.23 5.77 -26.87
CA HIS A 169 -10.53 5.21 -26.47
C HIS A 169 -11.49 6.25 -25.88
N LYS A 170 -11.12 7.55 -25.88
CA LYS A 170 -11.91 8.65 -25.28
C LYS A 170 -12.26 8.41 -23.80
N ILE A 171 -11.35 7.77 -23.08
CA ILE A 171 -11.45 7.47 -21.65
C ILE A 171 -10.78 8.57 -20.84
N GLU A 172 -11.47 9.07 -19.84
CA GLU A 172 -10.99 10.10 -18.96
C GLU A 172 -10.19 9.50 -17.80
N GLN A 173 -9.01 10.07 -17.51
CA GLN A 173 -8.17 9.62 -16.43
C GLN A 173 -8.40 10.44 -15.16
N SER A 174 -8.45 9.74 -14.02
CA SER A 174 -8.43 10.31 -12.68
C SER A 174 -7.27 9.68 -11.91
N MET A 175 -6.56 10.46 -11.08
CA MET A 175 -5.45 9.95 -10.27
C MET A 175 -5.59 10.32 -8.81
N SER A 176 -5.19 9.41 -7.92
CA SER A 176 -5.10 9.66 -6.48
C SER A 176 -4.21 10.86 -6.17
N ARG A 177 -4.49 11.58 -5.10
CA ARG A 177 -3.65 12.68 -4.61
C ARG A 177 -2.35 12.16 -4.01
N VAL A 178 -1.31 12.99 -4.00
CA VAL A 178 -0.01 12.61 -3.41
C VAL A 178 -0.17 12.32 -1.91
N GLY A 179 0.27 11.14 -1.49
CA GLY A 179 0.24 10.74 -0.08
C GLY A 179 -1.14 10.35 0.47
N HIS A 180 -2.17 10.27 -0.38
CA HIS A 180 -3.53 9.87 -0.01
C HIS A 180 -3.87 8.50 -0.59
N CYS A 181 -3.31 7.41 0.00
CA CYS A 181 -3.60 6.03 -0.43
C CYS A 181 -5.11 5.71 -0.38
N ILE A 182 -5.84 6.29 0.55
CA ILE A 182 -7.29 6.11 0.70
C ILE A 182 -8.11 6.53 -0.54
N ASP A 183 -7.51 7.34 -1.44
CA ASP A 183 -8.15 7.73 -2.70
C ASP A 183 -8.27 6.55 -3.68
N ASN A 184 -7.53 5.43 -3.45
CA ASN A 184 -7.63 4.16 -4.19
C ASN A 184 -8.05 2.98 -3.28
N GLY A 185 -8.68 3.26 -2.14
CA GLY A 185 -8.94 2.30 -1.06
C GLY A 185 -9.79 1.09 -1.47
N HIS A 186 -10.61 1.17 -2.52
CA HIS A 186 -11.42 0.04 -2.97
C HIS A 186 -10.61 -1.04 -3.70
N THR A 187 -9.51 -0.66 -4.35
CA THR A 187 -8.59 -1.63 -4.99
C THR A 187 -7.64 -2.26 -3.99
N GLU A 188 -7.36 -1.62 -2.85
CA GLU A 188 -6.52 -2.19 -1.78
C GLU A 188 -7.23 -3.31 -1.00
N GLY A 189 -8.54 -3.39 -1.04
CA GLY A 189 -9.37 -4.37 -0.33
C GLY A 189 -9.83 -5.56 -1.17
N PHE A 190 -9.41 -5.61 -2.43
CA PHE A 190 -9.74 -6.69 -3.39
C PHE A 190 -8.81 -7.90 -3.32
#